data_0cbf7b58d08fcf93a618c0ba53d48d5a
#
_entry.id   0cbf7b58d08fcf93a618c0ba53d48d5a
#
_cell.length_a   1.000
_cell.length_b   1.000
_cell.length_c   1.000
_cell.angle_alpha   90.00
_cell.angle_beta   90.00
_cell.angle_gamma   90.00
#
_symmetry.space_group_name_H-M   'P 1'
#
loop_
_entity.id
_entity.type
_entity.pdbx_description
1 polymer ?
#
loop_
_entity_poly.entity_id
_entity_poly.type
_entity_poly.pdbx_seq_one_letter_code
_entity_poly.pdbx_strand_id
1 'polypeptide(L)'
;SAIIPVHVYGNICNIEEIERIANKYGLKVIYDAAHAFGVKYRDIGIGVFGDASCFSFHATKVFNTIEGGAVCFHEREFGQKIRDLKNFGIRGPEEVVEVGTNAKMNEFCAAMGLCNLKHIDAEIEKRKKIVECYRNNLHGIKGIELNAVQDQVKTNYAYFPIIINEKKYGHNRNEVYKELEKNGFLARKYFYPLTNKFACFAGKYDSLYTPVADYISERVLTLPLYAD
;
A
#
# COMPACT_ATOMS: atom_id res chain seq x y z
N SER A 1 -17.37 12.07 10.27
CA SER A 1 -16.70 10.75 10.38
C SER A 1 -16.19 10.30 9.03
N ALA A 2 -15.24 9.38 9.00
CA ALA A 2 -14.59 8.94 7.77
C ALA A 2 -14.29 7.42 7.79
N ILE A 3 -14.09 6.85 6.60
CA ILE A 3 -13.53 5.52 6.37
C ILE A 3 -12.12 5.72 5.77
N ILE A 4 -11.14 4.96 6.27
CA ILE A 4 -9.76 4.96 5.74
C ILE A 4 -9.43 3.53 5.27
N PRO A 5 -9.79 3.15 4.03
CA PRO A 5 -9.45 1.83 3.49
C PRO A 5 -8.02 1.83 2.96
N VAL A 6 -7.35 0.68 3.07
CA VAL A 6 -5.96 0.52 2.61
C VAL A 6 -5.90 -0.36 1.37
N HIS A 7 -5.32 0.14 0.28
CA HIS A 7 -5.01 -0.65 -0.92
C HIS A 7 -3.75 -1.49 -0.70
N VAL A 8 -3.84 -2.44 0.23
CA VAL A 8 -2.69 -3.21 0.68
C VAL A 8 -2.07 -4.04 -0.44
N TYR A 9 -0.75 -4.06 -0.54
CA TYR A 9 0.06 -4.71 -1.59
C TYR A 9 -0.19 -4.21 -3.02
N GLY A 10 -0.96 -3.13 -3.20
CA GLY A 10 -1.43 -2.67 -4.50
C GLY A 10 -2.74 -3.33 -4.96
N ASN A 11 -3.33 -4.20 -4.13
CA ASN A 11 -4.69 -4.67 -4.34
C ASN A 11 -5.68 -3.59 -3.93
N ILE A 12 -6.66 -3.32 -4.78
CA ILE A 12 -7.66 -2.30 -4.47
C ILE A 12 -8.76 -2.85 -3.55
N CYS A 13 -9.23 -2.00 -2.65
CA CYS A 13 -10.45 -2.27 -1.89
C CYS A 13 -11.66 -2.34 -2.83
N ASN A 14 -12.77 -2.86 -2.35
CA ASN A 14 -14.04 -2.81 -3.09
C ASN A 14 -14.57 -1.37 -3.09
N ILE A 15 -14.14 -0.60 -4.09
CA ILE A 15 -14.40 0.85 -4.20
C ILE A 15 -15.90 1.13 -4.26
N GLU A 16 -16.64 0.37 -5.06
CA GLU A 16 -18.08 0.60 -5.28
C GLU A 16 -18.89 0.37 -4.00
N GLU A 17 -18.55 -0.68 -3.24
CA GLU A 17 -19.24 -0.96 -1.98
C GLU A 17 -18.88 0.04 -0.88
N ILE A 18 -17.60 0.47 -0.82
CA ILE A 18 -17.17 1.52 0.12
C ILE A 18 -17.89 2.84 -0.19
N GLU A 19 -17.98 3.22 -1.46
CA GLU A 19 -18.69 4.41 -1.90
C GLU A 19 -20.19 4.34 -1.53
N ARG A 20 -20.82 3.19 -1.79
CA ARG A 20 -22.22 2.95 -1.41
C ARG A 20 -22.47 3.12 0.09
N ILE A 21 -21.54 2.57 0.91
CA ILE A 21 -21.62 2.69 2.38
C ILE A 21 -21.37 4.14 2.80
N ALA A 22 -20.35 4.79 2.25
CA ALA A 22 -20.02 6.17 2.57
C ALA A 22 -21.18 7.11 2.26
N ASN A 23 -21.80 6.99 1.09
CA ASN A 23 -22.97 7.76 0.69
C ASN A 23 -24.17 7.53 1.63
N LYS A 24 -24.41 6.25 2.00
CA LYS A 24 -25.51 5.90 2.91
C LYS A 24 -25.38 6.55 4.28
N TYR A 25 -24.16 6.68 4.80
CA TYR A 25 -23.90 7.18 6.16
C TYR A 25 -23.28 8.58 6.21
N GLY A 26 -23.14 9.27 5.09
CA GLY A 26 -22.54 10.60 5.01
C GLY A 26 -21.06 10.61 5.46
N LEU A 27 -20.28 9.59 5.09
CA LEU A 27 -18.89 9.43 5.50
C LEU A 27 -17.94 9.94 4.42
N LYS A 28 -16.82 10.51 4.82
CA LYS A 28 -15.69 10.80 3.95
C LYS A 28 -14.86 9.54 3.72
N VAL A 29 -14.31 9.38 2.51
CA VAL A 29 -13.46 8.24 2.15
C VAL A 29 -12.05 8.74 1.82
N ILE A 30 -11.06 8.30 2.60
CA ILE A 30 -9.65 8.62 2.39
C ILE A 30 -8.90 7.31 2.16
N TYR A 31 -8.49 7.04 0.92
CA TYR A 31 -7.74 5.83 0.62
C TYR A 31 -6.27 5.98 1.02
N ASP A 32 -5.78 5.04 1.83
CA ASP A 32 -4.36 4.78 1.92
C ASP A 32 -3.92 4.00 0.67
N ALA A 33 -3.41 4.71 -0.31
CA ALA A 33 -2.94 4.20 -1.58
C ALA A 33 -1.40 4.08 -1.62
N ALA A 34 -0.74 3.95 -0.45
CA ALA A 34 0.72 3.90 -0.34
C ALA A 34 1.39 2.82 -1.21
N HIS A 35 0.66 1.78 -1.59
CA HIS A 35 1.13 0.69 -2.45
C HIS A 35 0.56 0.73 -3.88
N ALA A 36 -0.27 1.69 -4.21
CA ALA A 36 -1.12 1.66 -5.40
C ALA A 36 -0.76 2.68 -6.48
N PHE A 37 0.45 3.28 -6.44
CA PHE A 37 0.87 4.17 -7.52
C PHE A 37 0.90 3.41 -8.87
N GLY A 38 0.29 3.98 -9.90
CA GLY A 38 0.18 3.36 -11.22
C GLY A 38 -0.93 2.30 -11.36
N VAL A 39 -1.60 1.92 -10.26
CA VAL A 39 -2.75 1.01 -10.31
C VAL A 39 -3.94 1.71 -10.95
N LYS A 40 -4.69 0.97 -11.80
CA LYS A 40 -5.92 1.43 -12.43
C LYS A 40 -7.06 0.44 -12.20
N TYR A 41 -8.24 0.97 -12.01
CA TYR A 41 -9.49 0.22 -11.99
C TYR A 41 -10.36 0.69 -13.15
N ARG A 42 -10.79 -0.22 -14.03
CA ARG A 42 -11.51 0.11 -15.29
C ARG A 42 -10.82 1.23 -16.09
N ASP A 43 -9.49 1.14 -16.22
CA ASP A 43 -8.62 2.13 -16.87
C ASP A 43 -8.55 3.51 -16.19
N ILE A 44 -9.23 3.71 -15.06
CA ILE A 44 -9.19 4.94 -14.26
C ILE A 44 -8.09 4.80 -13.18
N GLY A 45 -7.22 5.79 -13.06
CA GLY A 45 -6.18 5.81 -12.03
C GLY A 45 -6.77 5.81 -10.62
N ILE A 46 -6.20 5.01 -9.71
CA ILE A 46 -6.75 4.79 -8.37
C ILE A 46 -6.85 6.09 -7.53
N GLY A 47 -6.05 7.10 -7.83
CA GLY A 47 -6.08 8.38 -7.13
C GLY A 47 -7.34 9.24 -7.37
N VAL A 48 -8.22 8.83 -8.30
CA VAL A 48 -9.49 9.53 -8.60
C VAL A 48 -10.60 9.14 -7.61
N PHE A 49 -10.46 8.03 -6.89
CA PHE A 49 -11.52 7.51 -6.04
C PHE A 49 -11.43 8.05 -4.62
N GLY A 50 -12.61 8.14 -3.94
CA GLY A 50 -12.76 8.69 -2.62
C GLY A 50 -12.68 10.22 -2.58
N ASP A 51 -12.79 10.81 -1.40
CA ASP A 51 -12.57 12.26 -1.21
C ASP A 51 -11.08 12.61 -1.30
N ALA A 52 -10.21 11.68 -0.90
CA ALA A 52 -8.76 11.78 -1.08
C ALA A 52 -8.10 10.40 -1.19
N SER A 53 -6.95 10.36 -1.86
CA SER A 53 -6.06 9.19 -1.93
C SER A 53 -4.62 9.61 -1.61
N CYS A 54 -4.00 8.92 -0.64
CA CYS A 54 -2.66 9.22 -0.16
C CYS A 54 -1.65 8.20 -0.69
N PHE A 55 -0.65 8.66 -1.44
CA PHE A 55 0.42 7.84 -2.00
C PHE A 55 1.72 8.03 -1.23
N SER A 56 2.48 6.95 -1.06
CA SER A 56 3.85 6.98 -0.53
C SER A 56 4.84 6.84 -1.68
N PHE A 57 5.86 7.70 -1.66
CA PHE A 57 7.00 7.66 -2.58
C PHE A 57 8.31 7.34 -1.84
N HIS A 58 8.19 6.65 -0.70
CA HIS A 58 9.34 6.11 0.02
C HIS A 58 10.15 5.16 -0.88
N ALA A 59 11.46 5.06 -0.67
CA ALA A 59 12.41 4.30 -1.49
C ALA A 59 12.02 2.84 -1.78
N THR A 60 11.22 2.21 -0.92
CA THR A 60 10.76 0.82 -1.10
C THR A 60 9.56 0.66 -2.04
N LYS A 61 8.95 1.74 -2.49
CA LYS A 61 7.77 1.69 -3.36
C LYS A 61 8.15 1.47 -4.83
N VAL A 62 7.20 0.96 -5.62
CA VAL A 62 7.39 0.74 -7.07
C VAL A 62 7.78 2.04 -7.79
N PHE A 63 7.09 3.14 -7.48
CA PHE A 63 7.52 4.49 -7.80
C PHE A 63 7.99 5.16 -6.52
N ASN A 64 9.17 5.76 -6.56
CA ASN A 64 9.73 6.45 -5.39
C ASN A 64 10.45 7.74 -5.75
N THR A 65 10.59 8.59 -4.75
CA THR A 65 11.37 9.83 -4.79
C THR A 65 12.44 9.83 -3.68
N ILE A 66 12.96 8.65 -3.32
CA ILE A 66 13.73 8.38 -2.10
C ILE A 66 12.83 8.54 -0.87
N GLU A 67 12.39 9.75 -0.58
CA GLU A 67 11.34 10.11 0.37
C GLU A 67 10.34 11.04 -0.31
N GLY A 68 9.06 10.86 0.01
CA GLY A 68 8.01 11.70 -0.51
C GLY A 68 6.63 11.03 -0.49
N GLY A 69 5.67 11.74 -1.04
CA GLY A 69 4.30 11.27 -1.19
C GLY A 69 3.46 12.27 -1.96
N ALA A 70 2.24 11.87 -2.26
CA ALA A 70 1.24 12.74 -2.87
C ALA A 70 -0.14 12.49 -2.27
N VAL A 71 -0.97 13.54 -2.26
CA VAL A 71 -2.39 13.44 -1.95
C VAL A 71 -3.16 13.88 -3.19
N CYS A 72 -3.98 12.99 -3.73
CA CYS A 72 -4.98 13.30 -4.74
C CYS A 72 -6.30 13.64 -4.05
N PHE A 73 -7.03 14.63 -4.56
CA PHE A 73 -8.30 15.10 -3.98
C PHE A 73 -9.12 15.81 -5.05
N HIS A 74 -10.43 15.97 -4.82
CA HIS A 74 -11.35 16.65 -5.73
C HIS A 74 -11.61 18.10 -5.32
N GLU A 75 -11.82 18.36 -4.02
CA GLU A 75 -12.21 19.67 -3.53
C GLU A 75 -11.05 20.66 -3.50
N ARG A 76 -11.22 21.81 -4.16
CA ARG A 76 -10.19 22.87 -4.24
C ARG A 76 -9.82 23.44 -2.87
N GLU A 77 -10.82 23.64 -2.01
CA GLU A 77 -10.61 24.18 -0.66
C GLU A 77 -9.79 23.23 0.21
N PHE A 78 -10.09 21.92 0.14
CA PHE A 78 -9.29 20.89 0.79
C PHE A 78 -7.84 20.92 0.29
N GLY A 79 -7.65 21.07 -1.02
CA GLY A 79 -6.31 21.19 -1.60
C GLY A 79 -5.56 22.44 -1.13
N GLN A 80 -6.24 23.56 -0.92
CA GLN A 80 -5.62 24.76 -0.33
C GLN A 80 -5.20 24.50 1.11
N LYS A 81 -6.05 23.89 1.91
CA LYS A 81 -5.75 23.53 3.30
C LYS A 81 -4.53 22.60 3.40
N ILE A 82 -4.44 21.58 2.54
CA ILE A 82 -3.26 20.70 2.48
C ILE A 82 -1.98 21.48 2.13
N ARG A 83 -2.07 22.44 1.21
CA ARG A 83 -0.91 23.30 0.86
C ARG A 83 -0.45 24.15 2.04
N ASP A 84 -1.39 24.74 2.77
CA ASP A 84 -1.06 25.55 3.96
C ASP A 84 -0.44 24.66 5.05
N LEU A 85 -1.06 23.53 5.38
CA LEU A 85 -0.60 22.60 6.41
C LEU A 85 0.80 22.05 6.13
N LYS A 86 1.11 21.66 4.88
CA LYS A 86 2.44 21.13 4.53
C LYS A 86 3.54 22.19 4.52
N ASN A 87 3.18 23.47 4.55
CA ASN A 87 4.08 24.61 4.57
C ASN A 87 3.96 25.43 5.87
N PHE A 88 4.00 24.76 7.02
CA PHE A 88 3.94 25.38 8.35
C PHE A 88 2.66 26.18 8.63
N GLY A 89 1.61 26.05 7.84
CA GLY A 89 0.41 26.90 7.90
C GLY A 89 0.61 28.29 7.28
N ILE A 90 1.71 28.51 6.58
CA ILE A 90 2.09 29.80 6.00
C ILE A 90 1.46 29.96 4.62
N ARG A 91 0.70 31.03 4.43
CA ARG A 91 0.09 31.42 3.15
C ARG A 91 0.83 32.58 2.49
N GLY A 92 1.44 33.46 3.28
CA GLY A 92 2.20 34.61 2.81
C GLY A 92 3.27 35.03 3.81
N PRO A 93 4.07 36.07 3.51
CA PRO A 93 5.20 36.48 4.35
C PRO A 93 4.85 36.80 5.81
N GLU A 94 3.63 37.28 6.05
CA GLU A 94 3.15 37.69 7.36
C GLU A 94 1.86 36.97 7.77
N GLU A 95 1.40 36.01 6.95
CA GLU A 95 0.13 35.32 7.14
C GLU A 95 0.34 33.85 7.50
N VAL A 96 0.03 33.48 8.73
CA VAL A 96 0.00 32.08 9.21
C VAL A 96 -1.45 31.74 9.57
N VAL A 97 -2.06 30.85 8.80
CA VAL A 97 -3.52 30.57 8.87
C VAL A 97 -3.85 29.27 9.58
N GLU A 98 -2.88 28.40 9.78
CA GLU A 98 -3.07 27.07 10.40
C GLU A 98 -1.81 26.64 11.17
N VAL A 99 -1.99 25.69 12.09
CA VAL A 99 -0.86 24.97 12.70
C VAL A 99 -0.42 23.85 11.75
N GLY A 100 0.66 24.08 11.03
CA GLY A 100 1.15 23.14 10.02
C GLY A 100 2.51 22.54 10.38
N THR A 101 3.04 21.75 9.44
CA THR A 101 4.36 21.11 9.54
C THR A 101 5.16 21.31 8.25
N ASN A 102 6.43 20.94 8.24
CA ASN A 102 7.21 20.90 7.02
C ASN A 102 7.04 19.53 6.34
N ALA A 103 6.14 19.45 5.38
CA ALA A 103 5.91 18.28 4.55
C ALA A 103 6.12 18.58 3.05
N LYS A 104 6.99 19.55 2.74
CA LYS A 104 7.37 19.84 1.36
C LYS A 104 8.39 18.83 0.86
N MET A 105 8.21 18.38 -0.39
CA MET A 105 9.24 17.60 -1.08
C MET A 105 10.43 18.53 -1.40
N ASN A 106 11.65 18.08 -1.13
CA ASN A 106 12.85 18.80 -1.53
C ASN A 106 13.18 18.57 -3.02
N GLU A 107 14.04 19.44 -3.58
CA GLU A 107 14.39 19.45 -5.00
C GLU A 107 15.09 18.14 -5.45
N PHE A 108 15.90 17.52 -4.61
CA PHE A 108 16.58 16.26 -4.94
C PHE A 108 15.58 15.10 -5.06
N CYS A 109 14.64 15.01 -4.12
CA CYS A 109 13.55 14.04 -4.18
C CYS A 109 12.66 14.29 -5.41
N ALA A 110 12.36 15.55 -5.74
CA ALA A 110 11.60 15.90 -6.93
C ALA A 110 12.33 15.52 -8.22
N ALA A 111 13.64 15.80 -8.30
CA ALA A 111 14.46 15.42 -9.45
C ALA A 111 14.52 13.89 -9.63
N MET A 112 14.70 13.13 -8.54
CA MET A 112 14.65 11.67 -8.56
C MET A 112 13.30 11.18 -9.08
N GLY A 113 12.20 11.76 -8.60
CA GLY A 113 10.86 11.43 -9.07
C GLY A 113 10.67 11.66 -10.57
N LEU A 114 11.15 12.80 -11.09
CA LEU A 114 11.10 13.09 -12.53
C LEU A 114 11.92 12.10 -13.36
N CYS A 115 13.05 11.62 -12.83
CA CYS A 115 13.83 10.56 -13.46
C CYS A 115 13.07 9.23 -13.46
N ASN A 116 12.55 8.80 -12.31
CA ASN A 116 11.87 7.52 -12.13
C ASN A 116 10.57 7.45 -12.94
N LEU A 117 9.84 8.55 -13.10
CA LEU A 117 8.61 8.58 -13.91
C LEU A 117 8.84 8.15 -15.37
N LYS A 118 10.03 8.34 -15.91
CA LYS A 118 10.37 7.92 -17.27
C LYS A 118 10.48 6.42 -17.45
N HIS A 119 10.64 5.68 -16.35
CA HIS A 119 10.94 4.25 -16.35
C HIS A 119 9.85 3.39 -15.71
N ILE A 120 8.86 4.00 -15.05
CA ILE A 120 7.88 3.30 -14.23
C ILE A 120 7.12 2.19 -14.97
N ASP A 121 6.72 2.42 -16.22
CA ASP A 121 5.97 1.42 -16.98
C ASP A 121 6.84 0.20 -17.30
N ALA A 122 8.12 0.41 -17.62
CA ALA A 122 9.09 -0.67 -17.85
C ALA A 122 9.35 -1.47 -16.55
N GLU A 123 9.45 -0.78 -15.43
CA GLU A 123 9.64 -1.41 -14.12
C GLU A 123 8.42 -2.26 -13.71
N ILE A 124 7.21 -1.78 -13.95
CA ILE A 124 5.97 -2.54 -13.72
C ILE A 124 5.95 -3.80 -14.60
N GLU A 125 6.33 -3.69 -15.86
CA GLU A 125 6.34 -4.85 -16.78
C GLU A 125 7.40 -5.90 -16.40
N LYS A 126 8.58 -5.49 -15.93
CA LYS A 126 9.58 -6.41 -15.38
C LYS A 126 9.05 -7.16 -14.15
N ARG A 127 8.41 -6.45 -13.20
CA ARG A 127 7.77 -7.03 -12.01
C ARG A 127 6.66 -8.01 -12.37
N LYS A 128 5.86 -7.70 -13.39
CA LYS A 128 4.83 -8.59 -13.92
C LYS A 128 5.40 -9.95 -14.33
N LYS A 129 6.48 -9.96 -15.10
CA LYS A 129 7.14 -11.21 -15.53
C LYS A 129 7.60 -12.06 -14.34
N ILE A 130 8.13 -11.44 -13.30
CA ILE A 130 8.55 -12.14 -12.08
C ILE A 130 7.33 -12.71 -11.34
N VAL A 131 6.25 -11.95 -11.24
CA VAL A 131 5.00 -12.41 -10.61
C VAL A 131 4.39 -13.58 -11.40
N GLU A 132 4.41 -13.53 -12.71
CA GLU A 132 3.97 -14.64 -13.57
C GLU A 132 4.82 -15.89 -13.33
N CYS A 133 6.15 -15.74 -13.23
CA CYS A 133 7.05 -16.83 -12.88
C CYS A 133 6.72 -17.43 -11.51
N TYR A 134 6.54 -16.61 -10.48
CA TYR A 134 6.12 -17.08 -9.16
C TYR A 134 4.78 -17.81 -9.22
N ARG A 135 3.77 -17.26 -9.89
CA ARG A 135 2.47 -17.88 -10.01
C ARG A 135 2.55 -19.25 -10.67
N ASN A 136 3.28 -19.36 -11.78
CA ASN A 136 3.44 -20.63 -12.51
C ASN A 136 4.13 -21.70 -11.67
N ASN A 137 5.12 -21.33 -10.86
CA ASN A 137 5.87 -22.28 -10.04
C ASN A 137 5.21 -22.63 -8.71
N LEU A 138 4.43 -21.72 -8.15
CA LEU A 138 3.77 -21.92 -6.84
C LEU A 138 2.32 -22.39 -6.96
N HIS A 139 1.72 -22.30 -8.15
CA HIS A 139 0.36 -22.76 -8.38
C HIS A 139 0.25 -24.27 -8.13
N GLY A 140 -0.78 -24.65 -7.37
CA GLY A 140 -1.05 -26.05 -7.05
C GLY A 140 -0.22 -26.63 -5.90
N ILE A 141 0.74 -25.90 -5.34
CA ILE A 141 1.43 -26.36 -4.13
C ILE A 141 0.45 -26.36 -2.97
N LYS A 142 0.21 -27.55 -2.41
CA LYS A 142 -0.74 -27.76 -1.32
C LYS A 142 -0.33 -26.92 -0.08
N GLY A 143 -1.23 -26.03 0.34
CA GLY A 143 -1.01 -25.18 1.52
C GLY A 143 -0.31 -23.85 1.25
N ILE A 144 0.03 -23.55 -0.01
CA ILE A 144 0.41 -22.21 -0.45
C ILE A 144 -0.80 -21.57 -1.14
N GLU A 145 -1.27 -20.46 -0.59
CA GLU A 145 -2.40 -19.71 -1.14
C GLU A 145 -1.86 -18.42 -1.77
N LEU A 146 -2.14 -18.23 -3.05
CA LEU A 146 -1.71 -17.07 -3.81
C LEU A 146 -2.78 -15.99 -3.77
N ASN A 147 -2.35 -14.74 -3.80
CA ASN A 147 -3.26 -13.60 -3.92
C ASN A 147 -4.13 -13.72 -5.18
N ALA A 148 -5.43 -13.45 -5.05
CA ALA A 148 -6.36 -13.47 -6.18
C ALA A 148 -5.99 -12.38 -7.20
N VAL A 149 -6.20 -12.67 -8.48
CA VAL A 149 -6.17 -11.65 -9.53
C VAL A 149 -7.49 -10.89 -9.46
N GLN A 150 -7.41 -9.58 -9.36
CA GLN A 150 -8.61 -8.73 -9.33
C GLN A 150 -9.06 -8.43 -10.75
N ASP A 151 -10.35 -8.65 -11.01
CA ASP A 151 -10.93 -8.32 -12.32
C ASP A 151 -10.94 -6.81 -12.57
N GLN A 152 -10.75 -6.42 -13.83
CA GLN A 152 -10.71 -5.02 -14.29
C GLN A 152 -9.66 -4.14 -13.60
N VAL A 153 -8.66 -4.75 -12.93
CA VAL A 153 -7.58 -4.04 -12.26
C VAL A 153 -6.27 -4.22 -13.03
N LYS A 154 -5.66 -3.12 -13.43
CA LYS A 154 -4.26 -3.09 -13.88
C LYS A 154 -3.38 -2.81 -12.66
N THR A 155 -2.73 -3.84 -12.15
CA THR A 155 -1.87 -3.77 -10.95
C THR A 155 -0.47 -3.26 -11.30
N ASN A 156 0.22 -2.72 -10.30
CA ASN A 156 1.62 -2.29 -10.37
C ASN A 156 2.61 -3.37 -9.89
N TYR A 157 2.13 -4.54 -9.47
CA TYR A 157 2.94 -5.63 -8.93
C TYR A 157 3.88 -5.16 -7.80
N ALA A 158 3.35 -4.38 -6.86
CA ALA A 158 4.13 -3.81 -5.76
C ALA A 158 4.72 -4.89 -4.83
N TYR A 159 3.94 -5.95 -4.57
CA TYR A 159 4.33 -7.06 -3.70
C TYR A 159 3.82 -8.39 -4.24
N PHE A 160 4.47 -9.48 -3.82
CA PHE A 160 3.98 -10.83 -4.05
C PHE A 160 3.76 -11.55 -2.71
N PRO A 161 2.59 -11.36 -2.06
CA PRO A 161 2.24 -12.06 -0.84
C PRO A 161 1.79 -13.49 -1.15
N ILE A 162 2.22 -14.41 -0.30
CA ILE A 162 1.70 -15.78 -0.21
C ILE A 162 1.21 -16.03 1.20
N ILE A 163 0.20 -16.89 1.35
CA ILE A 163 -0.30 -17.31 2.66
C ILE A 163 0.04 -18.79 2.84
N ILE A 164 0.65 -19.11 3.97
CA ILE A 164 1.08 -20.46 4.29
C ILE A 164 0.08 -21.09 5.25
N ASN A 165 -0.65 -22.08 4.77
CA ASN A 165 -1.53 -22.91 5.58
C ASN A 165 -0.75 -24.09 6.14
N GLU A 166 -0.28 -23.95 7.37
CA GLU A 166 0.55 -24.93 8.05
C GLU A 166 -0.02 -26.36 8.02
N LYS A 167 -1.33 -26.52 8.27
CA LYS A 167 -1.98 -27.83 8.29
C LYS A 167 -1.92 -28.56 6.95
N LYS A 168 -1.90 -27.81 5.84
CA LYS A 168 -1.84 -28.35 4.48
C LYS A 168 -0.43 -28.44 3.92
N TYR A 169 0.43 -27.49 4.29
CA TYR A 169 1.80 -27.39 3.80
C TYR A 169 2.80 -28.23 4.60
N GLY A 170 2.52 -28.41 5.91
CA GLY A 170 3.39 -29.17 6.83
C GLY A 170 4.39 -28.31 7.59
N HIS A 171 4.55 -27.04 7.21
CA HIS A 171 5.42 -26.07 7.88
C HIS A 171 4.69 -24.75 8.07
N ASN A 172 4.98 -24.04 9.18
CA ASN A 172 4.42 -22.71 9.42
C ASN A 172 5.23 -21.62 8.70
N ARG A 173 4.64 -20.41 8.62
CA ARG A 173 5.25 -19.25 7.98
C ARG A 173 6.66 -18.92 8.52
N ASN A 174 6.90 -19.09 9.81
CA ASN A 174 8.18 -18.74 10.40
C ASN A 174 9.27 -19.75 10.06
N GLU A 175 8.93 -21.02 9.92
CA GLU A 175 9.86 -22.07 9.45
C GLU A 175 10.26 -21.84 7.99
N VAL A 176 9.26 -21.54 7.14
CA VAL A 176 9.52 -21.22 5.72
C VAL A 176 10.37 -19.93 5.61
N TYR A 177 10.07 -18.91 6.39
CA TYR A 177 10.87 -17.68 6.43
C TYR A 177 12.34 -17.98 6.76
N LYS A 178 12.61 -18.76 7.83
CA LYS A 178 13.98 -19.12 8.24
C LYS A 178 14.71 -19.94 7.18
N GLU A 179 14.01 -20.87 6.52
CA GLU A 179 14.63 -21.68 5.48
C GLU A 179 14.96 -20.85 4.23
N LEU A 180 14.11 -19.91 3.84
CA LEU A 180 14.41 -18.94 2.78
C LEU A 180 15.64 -18.08 3.14
N GLU A 181 15.67 -17.52 4.35
CA GLU A 181 16.78 -16.71 4.85
C GLU A 181 18.10 -17.48 4.85
N LYS A 182 18.10 -18.73 5.31
CA LYS A 182 19.26 -19.63 5.29
C LYS A 182 19.80 -19.89 3.88
N ASN A 183 18.91 -19.87 2.89
CA ASN A 183 19.27 -20.02 1.48
C ASN A 183 19.51 -18.68 0.75
N GLY A 184 19.61 -17.56 1.48
CA GLY A 184 19.93 -16.24 0.94
C GLY A 184 18.74 -15.46 0.38
N PHE A 185 17.50 -15.93 0.57
CA PHE A 185 16.29 -15.25 0.11
C PHE A 185 15.68 -14.40 1.23
N LEU A 186 15.68 -13.09 1.06
CA LEU A 186 15.17 -12.15 2.05
C LEU A 186 13.67 -11.86 1.83
N ALA A 187 12.81 -12.77 2.27
CA ALA A 187 11.38 -12.55 2.33
C ALA A 187 11.00 -11.62 3.50
N ARG A 188 9.77 -11.10 3.50
CA ARG A 188 9.29 -10.21 4.57
C ARG A 188 7.95 -10.68 5.12
N LYS A 189 7.77 -10.54 6.43
CA LYS A 189 6.49 -10.81 7.12
C LYS A 189 5.60 -9.57 7.06
N TYR A 190 5.17 -9.17 5.89
CA TYR A 190 4.37 -7.97 5.69
C TYR A 190 2.87 -8.31 5.58
N PHE A 191 2.02 -7.87 6.55
CA PHE A 191 2.43 -7.01 7.67
C PHE A 191 2.21 -7.76 8.97
N TYR A 192 3.28 -7.91 9.73
CA TYR A 192 3.30 -8.56 11.02
C TYR A 192 4.30 -7.83 11.95
N PRO A 193 3.98 -7.62 13.24
CA PRO A 193 2.66 -7.84 13.85
C PRO A 193 1.63 -6.81 13.35
N LEU A 194 0.34 -7.04 13.65
CA LEU A 194 -0.71 -6.06 13.39
C LEU A 194 -0.49 -4.79 14.22
N THR A 195 -0.93 -3.64 13.69
CA THR A 195 -0.75 -2.34 14.36
C THR A 195 -1.35 -2.30 15.76
N ASN A 196 -2.54 -2.90 15.96
CA ASN A 196 -3.18 -3.00 17.27
C ASN A 196 -2.43 -3.91 18.27
N LYS A 197 -1.47 -4.71 17.80
CA LYS A 197 -0.60 -5.55 18.63
C LYS A 197 0.77 -4.93 18.90
N PHE A 198 1.04 -3.72 18.44
CA PHE A 198 2.29 -3.04 18.75
C PHE A 198 2.40 -2.74 20.25
N ALA A 199 3.60 -2.84 20.81
CA ALA A 199 3.84 -2.63 22.24
C ALA A 199 3.35 -1.25 22.74
N CYS A 200 3.44 -0.21 21.90
CA CYS A 200 2.93 1.12 22.20
C CYS A 200 1.41 1.21 22.32
N PHE A 201 0.68 0.21 21.82
CA PHE A 201 -0.78 0.10 21.89
C PHE A 201 -1.27 -1.01 22.81
N ALA A 202 -0.36 -1.68 23.54
CA ALA A 202 -0.71 -2.77 24.44
C ALA A 202 -1.79 -2.36 25.47
N GLY A 203 -2.84 -3.17 25.56
CA GLY A 203 -3.98 -2.91 26.45
C GLY A 203 -4.95 -1.81 26.01
N LYS A 204 -4.73 -1.15 24.86
CA LYS A 204 -5.61 -0.09 24.35
C LYS A 204 -6.62 -0.59 23.32
N TYR A 205 -6.30 -1.63 22.57
CA TYR A 205 -7.12 -2.12 21.47
C TYR A 205 -7.27 -3.65 21.56
N ASP A 206 -8.48 -4.11 21.31
CA ASP A 206 -8.79 -5.54 21.29
C ASP A 206 -8.64 -6.10 19.86
N SER A 207 -7.73 -7.05 19.68
CA SER A 207 -7.49 -7.72 18.40
C SER A 207 -8.64 -8.65 17.97
N LEU A 208 -9.58 -8.97 18.85
CA LEU A 208 -10.74 -9.80 18.52
C LEU A 208 -11.63 -9.20 17.45
N TYR A 209 -11.57 -7.88 17.26
CA TYR A 209 -12.31 -7.18 16.20
C TYR A 209 -11.65 -7.28 14.81
N THR A 210 -10.45 -7.87 14.68
CA THR A 210 -9.73 -8.03 13.42
C THR A 210 -9.37 -9.48 13.11
N PRO A 211 -10.31 -10.44 13.17
CA PRO A 211 -9.98 -11.87 13.11
C PRO A 211 -9.38 -12.31 11.76
N VAL A 212 -9.79 -11.69 10.66
CA VAL A 212 -9.24 -11.97 9.33
C VAL A 212 -7.80 -11.44 9.23
N ALA A 213 -7.57 -10.22 9.69
CA ALA A 213 -6.22 -9.63 9.69
C ALA A 213 -5.28 -10.41 10.61
N ASP A 214 -5.75 -10.85 11.78
CA ASP A 214 -5.00 -11.73 12.69
C ASP A 214 -4.60 -13.03 12.00
N TYR A 215 -5.56 -13.71 11.39
CA TYR A 215 -5.32 -14.95 10.66
C TYR A 215 -4.27 -14.78 9.56
N ILE A 216 -4.41 -13.74 8.74
CA ILE A 216 -3.50 -13.45 7.61
C ILE A 216 -2.12 -13.05 8.10
N SER A 217 -2.04 -12.14 9.08
CA SER A 217 -0.76 -11.60 9.56
C SER A 217 0.20 -12.67 10.08
N GLU A 218 -0.33 -13.74 10.67
CA GLU A 218 0.46 -14.86 11.17
C GLU A 218 0.95 -15.82 10.08
N ARG A 219 0.37 -15.76 8.89
CA ARG A 219 0.57 -16.70 7.78
C ARG A 219 1.16 -16.09 6.54
N VAL A 220 1.08 -14.77 6.40
CA VAL A 220 1.56 -14.07 5.21
C VAL A 220 3.08 -13.97 5.16
N LEU A 221 3.62 -14.16 3.96
CA LEU A 221 5.01 -13.92 3.62
C LEU A 221 5.05 -13.22 2.26
N THR A 222 5.71 -12.09 2.16
CA THR A 222 5.96 -11.45 0.87
C THR A 222 7.31 -11.91 0.34
N LEU A 223 7.30 -12.51 -0.85
CA LEU A 223 8.52 -12.97 -1.52
C LEU A 223 9.26 -11.79 -2.14
N PRO A 224 10.59 -11.92 -2.37
CA PRO A 224 11.38 -10.88 -3.03
C PRO A 224 10.79 -10.53 -4.40
N LEU A 225 10.59 -9.24 -4.66
CA LEU A 225 10.06 -8.74 -5.93
C LEU A 225 10.65 -7.36 -6.23
N TYR A 226 11.59 -7.34 -7.15
CA TYR A 226 12.25 -6.14 -7.67
C TYR A 226 12.55 -6.32 -9.14
N ALA A 227 12.68 -5.22 -9.87
CA ALA A 227 12.77 -5.24 -11.33
C ALA A 227 14.18 -5.50 -11.89
N ASP A 228 15.22 -5.46 -11.05
CA ASP A 228 16.65 -5.66 -11.43
C ASP A 228 17.23 -6.94 -10.88
#